data_c73a41cdb26b125787efe434e8720ba4
#
_entry.id   c73a41cdb26b125787efe434e8720ba4
#
_cell.length_a   1.000
_cell.length_b   1.000
_cell.length_c   1.000
_cell.angle_alpha   90.00
_cell.angle_beta   90.00
_cell.angle_gamma   90.00
#
_symmetry.space_group_name_H-M   'P 1'
#
loop_
_entity.id
_entity.type
_entity.pdbx_description
1 polymer ?
#
loop_
_entity_poly.entity_id
_entity_poly.type
_entity_poly.pdbx_seq_one_letter_code
_entity_poly.pdbx_strand_id
1 'polypeptide(L)'
;MRTLIRFLILIALGLSAAGRAQSLPVTVMPVTARHGMVVAGHPQAAEAGRQVLQAGGNAIDAAIATSLALGVAEPYASGLGGKLMLLYYESATRRTYVIDAMDAAAGSLDVPAYVKRPAEQHAYGYGAVCVPGLAAGLWMAHGRWGSRPWAEDVQPAIALALAGFEVLPKSRDFFEEQAKKLRRGDAEIARLYLPQGRLPDAGTLLPNPDLAHTLTLLAQKGRDGFYRGPVAAAIAAAMKKGGGVVTADDLATYEARLTDPVGIAFRGDRIMSAPPPANGAAMFLAALKVLEDDSFDAGPLRSARNLDRLGRVWRLVEPQAYRLIADAPESRGYFEKMIAPDSIRALRAQAGALPVAMMQAPSPDQSALAATTHFIVVDGHGNIVCATQSLSVHFGAGVVPPGTGVVLNDSMSNFEFSDPKHLNYVAAGRRPRSTISPTIVFRQGQPVLALGIPGAARIPTSTLQVLLDHLVLGRPLAEAIGDTRFHFVIPWKPGEVETFEAEQSLPAAQAAGLRALGWKVVLPEAAGRGRLFSGVNAVEFNPDGTLTGYADPRRTNAAAGY
;
A
#
# COMPACT_ATOMS: atom_id res chain seq x y z
N MET A 1 31.27 -77.78 -15.90
CA MET A 1 31.80 -76.42 -16.02
C MET A 1 31.01 -75.68 -17.07
N ARG A 2 29.92 -75.09 -16.70
CA ARG A 2 29.16 -74.06 -17.46
C ARG A 2 28.37 -73.25 -16.50
N THR A 3 28.80 -72.03 -16.22
CA THR A 3 28.22 -71.09 -15.32
C THR A 3 27.11 -70.36 -16.05
N LEU A 4 25.85 -70.49 -15.57
CA LEU A 4 24.72 -69.75 -16.05
C LEU A 4 24.70 -68.37 -15.32
N ILE A 5 24.89 -67.32 -16.08
CA ILE A 5 24.64 -65.94 -15.63
C ILE A 5 23.16 -65.64 -15.84
N ARG A 6 22.40 -65.49 -14.74
CA ARG A 6 21.01 -64.98 -14.76
C ARG A 6 21.05 -63.48 -14.73
N PHE A 7 20.61 -62.81 -15.81
CA PHE A 7 20.30 -61.42 -15.86
C PHE A 7 18.98 -61.18 -15.13
N LEU A 8 19.05 -60.51 -13.99
CA LEU A 8 17.90 -59.93 -13.31
C LEU A 8 17.68 -58.52 -13.89
N ILE A 9 16.65 -58.36 -14.73
CA ILE A 9 16.16 -57.03 -15.13
C ILE A 9 15.31 -56.51 -13.98
N LEU A 10 15.87 -55.60 -13.19
CA LEU A 10 15.13 -54.76 -12.27
C LEU A 10 14.43 -53.66 -13.08
N ILE A 11 13.12 -53.79 -13.29
CA ILE A 11 12.28 -52.71 -13.76
C ILE A 11 12.13 -51.76 -12.55
N ALA A 12 12.96 -50.73 -12.49
CA ALA A 12 12.77 -49.61 -11.62
C ALA A 12 11.56 -48.81 -12.15
N LEU A 13 10.37 -49.05 -11.61
CA LEU A 13 9.25 -48.14 -11.70
C LEU A 13 9.64 -46.85 -10.96
N GLY A 14 10.18 -45.92 -11.73
CA GLY A 14 10.40 -44.55 -11.30
C GLY A 14 9.04 -43.88 -11.04
N LEU A 15 8.49 -44.02 -9.85
CA LEU A 15 7.53 -43.12 -9.32
C LEU A 15 8.23 -41.76 -9.15
N SER A 16 8.21 -40.96 -10.20
CA SER A 16 8.49 -39.54 -10.08
C SER A 16 7.36 -38.93 -9.26
N ALA A 17 7.45 -39.06 -7.94
CA ALA A 17 6.78 -38.18 -7.01
C ALA A 17 7.39 -36.79 -7.22
N ALA A 18 6.92 -36.08 -8.24
CA ALA A 18 6.98 -34.66 -8.27
C ALA A 18 6.07 -34.17 -7.12
N GLY A 19 6.54 -34.35 -5.91
CA GLY A 19 6.01 -33.66 -4.73
C GLY A 19 6.17 -32.19 -5.01
N ARG A 20 5.11 -31.55 -5.56
CA ARG A 20 5.02 -30.10 -5.54
C ARG A 20 5.19 -29.72 -4.09
N ALA A 21 6.33 -29.14 -3.76
CA ALA A 21 6.58 -28.60 -2.44
C ALA A 21 5.40 -27.70 -2.11
N GLN A 22 4.59 -28.07 -1.13
CA GLN A 22 3.63 -27.14 -0.52
C GLN A 22 4.47 -26.01 0.02
N SER A 23 4.33 -24.83 -0.55
CA SER A 23 4.99 -23.65 0.00
C SER A 23 4.46 -23.43 1.40
N LEU A 24 5.38 -23.45 2.36
CA LEU A 24 5.06 -23.20 3.76
C LEU A 24 4.63 -21.75 3.95
N PRO A 25 3.77 -21.45 4.93
CA PRO A 25 3.49 -20.09 5.34
C PRO A 25 4.79 -19.32 5.60
N VAL A 26 4.79 -18.03 5.30
CA VAL A 26 5.96 -17.18 5.53
C VAL A 26 6.13 -16.98 7.04
N THR A 27 7.33 -17.24 7.56
CA THR A 27 7.61 -17.03 8.98
C THR A 27 7.81 -15.54 9.25
N VAL A 28 6.96 -14.95 10.09
CA VAL A 28 7.06 -13.59 10.58
C VAL A 28 7.72 -13.62 11.96
N MET A 29 8.84 -12.90 12.10
CA MET A 29 9.57 -12.79 13.36
C MET A 29 9.17 -11.49 14.05
N PRO A 30 8.40 -11.54 15.18
CA PRO A 30 7.99 -10.34 15.89
C PRO A 30 9.15 -9.74 16.70
N VAL A 31 9.09 -8.42 16.89
CA VAL A 31 9.99 -7.65 17.76
C VAL A 31 9.17 -7.04 18.89
N THR A 32 9.50 -7.32 20.15
CA THR A 32 8.82 -6.76 21.32
C THR A 32 9.63 -5.64 21.96
N ALA A 33 8.95 -4.56 22.37
CA ALA A 33 9.55 -3.39 23.01
C ALA A 33 8.60 -2.76 24.04
N ARG A 34 9.14 -1.85 24.91
CA ARG A 34 8.36 -1.21 25.99
C ARG A 34 8.14 0.28 25.79
N HIS A 35 9.08 0.98 25.17
CA HIS A 35 9.09 2.44 25.16
C HIS A 35 8.71 3.05 23.83
N GLY A 36 8.81 2.27 22.75
CA GLY A 36 8.42 2.72 21.44
C GLY A 36 8.64 1.65 20.38
N MET A 37 7.91 1.75 19.29
CA MET A 37 7.97 0.80 18.18
C MET A 37 7.86 1.52 16.84
N VAL A 38 8.73 1.18 15.91
CA VAL A 38 8.65 1.58 14.50
C VAL A 38 8.62 0.34 13.64
N VAL A 39 7.61 0.21 12.78
CA VAL A 39 7.54 -0.84 11.75
C VAL A 39 7.43 -0.17 10.41
N ALA A 40 8.37 -0.43 9.50
CA ALA A 40 8.48 0.28 8.23
C ALA A 40 8.89 -0.64 7.07
N GLY A 41 8.73 -0.16 5.83
CA GLY A 41 9.04 -0.89 4.61
C GLY A 41 10.54 -1.18 4.39
N HIS A 42 11.42 -0.47 5.11
CA HIS A 42 12.86 -0.62 4.98
C HIS A 42 13.58 -0.51 6.33
N PRO A 43 14.63 -1.35 6.62
CA PRO A 43 15.34 -1.34 7.91
C PRO A 43 15.94 0.03 8.27
N GLN A 44 16.57 0.71 7.30
CA GLN A 44 17.16 2.03 7.53
C GLN A 44 16.11 3.09 7.89
N ALA A 45 14.89 2.97 7.39
CA ALA A 45 13.80 3.87 7.73
C ALA A 45 13.19 3.56 9.11
N ALA A 46 13.06 2.28 9.48
CA ALA A 46 12.64 1.88 10.82
C ALA A 46 13.64 2.37 11.87
N GLU A 47 14.93 2.24 11.58
CA GLU A 47 16.01 2.71 12.45
C GLU A 47 16.03 4.24 12.58
N ALA A 48 15.79 4.99 11.49
CA ALA A 48 15.70 6.45 11.54
C ALA A 48 14.60 6.93 12.50
N GLY A 49 13.41 6.31 12.44
CA GLY A 49 12.32 6.62 13.37
C GLY A 49 12.62 6.21 14.81
N ARG A 50 13.23 5.03 15.02
CA ARG A 50 13.62 4.55 16.35
C ARG A 50 14.62 5.51 17.03
N GLN A 51 15.60 6.02 16.28
CA GLN A 51 16.58 6.98 16.80
C GLN A 51 15.92 8.29 17.23
N VAL A 52 14.94 8.79 16.48
CA VAL A 52 14.18 9.97 16.85
C VAL A 52 13.36 9.74 18.12
N LEU A 53 12.70 8.59 18.27
CA LEU A 53 12.01 8.22 19.51
C LEU A 53 12.97 8.16 20.70
N GLN A 54 14.12 7.51 20.55
CA GLN A 54 15.15 7.43 21.61
C GLN A 54 15.75 8.78 21.99
N ALA A 55 15.79 9.72 21.04
CA ALA A 55 16.23 11.09 21.28
C ALA A 55 15.13 11.98 21.91
N GLY A 56 14.01 11.38 22.34
CA GLY A 56 12.92 12.07 23.02
C GLY A 56 11.86 12.68 22.09
N GLY A 57 11.90 12.38 20.79
CA GLY A 57 10.83 12.74 19.84
C GLY A 57 9.55 11.93 20.09
N ASN A 58 8.41 12.49 19.74
CA ASN A 58 7.13 11.81 19.79
C ASN A 58 6.85 11.00 18.51
N ALA A 59 5.67 10.38 18.43
CA ALA A 59 5.28 9.55 17.29
C ALA A 59 5.27 10.34 15.95
N ILE A 60 4.96 11.63 15.98
CA ILE A 60 4.95 12.49 14.76
C ILE A 60 6.38 12.79 14.31
N ASP A 61 7.26 13.19 15.23
CA ASP A 61 8.67 13.47 14.90
C ASP A 61 9.34 12.23 14.27
N ALA A 62 9.16 11.07 14.90
CA ALA A 62 9.69 9.81 14.39
C ALA A 62 9.03 9.37 13.06
N ALA A 63 7.73 9.64 12.89
CA ALA A 63 7.03 9.38 11.64
C ALA A 63 7.57 10.23 10.46
N ILE A 64 7.96 11.48 10.72
CA ILE A 64 8.59 12.35 9.72
C ILE A 64 9.93 11.75 9.28
N ALA A 65 10.80 11.40 10.24
CA ALA A 65 12.08 10.78 9.94
C ALA A 65 11.91 9.45 9.17
N THR A 66 10.99 8.59 9.61
CA THR A 66 10.68 7.31 8.94
C THR A 66 10.16 7.53 7.51
N SER A 67 9.18 8.44 7.33
CA SER A 67 8.56 8.72 6.05
C SER A 67 9.57 9.26 5.01
N LEU A 68 10.40 10.22 5.42
CA LEU A 68 11.41 10.80 4.54
C LEU A 68 12.53 9.79 4.24
N ALA A 69 12.95 8.98 5.22
CA ALA A 69 13.92 7.91 5.00
C ALA A 69 13.40 6.82 4.07
N LEU A 70 12.09 6.48 4.14
CA LEU A 70 11.44 5.60 3.17
C LEU A 70 11.48 6.18 1.76
N GLY A 71 11.29 7.50 1.61
CA GLY A 71 11.40 8.18 0.32
C GLY A 71 12.80 8.11 -0.30
N VAL A 72 13.83 7.91 0.52
CA VAL A 72 15.21 7.67 0.07
C VAL A 72 15.45 6.18 -0.23
N ALA A 73 15.07 5.29 0.70
CA ALA A 73 15.42 3.87 0.66
C ALA A 73 14.49 3.01 -0.21
N GLU A 74 13.28 3.51 -0.48
CA GLU A 74 12.29 2.85 -1.35
C GLU A 74 11.85 3.77 -2.51
N PRO A 75 12.77 4.25 -3.36
CA PRO A 75 12.43 5.17 -4.46
C PRO A 75 11.49 4.54 -5.49
N TYR A 76 11.36 3.21 -5.46
CA TYR A 76 10.37 2.46 -6.23
C TYR A 76 8.97 2.54 -5.62
N ALA A 77 8.82 2.83 -4.33
CA ALA A 77 7.55 2.76 -3.62
C ALA A 77 6.95 4.11 -3.26
N SER A 78 7.77 5.06 -2.80
CA SER A 78 7.31 6.30 -2.21
C SER A 78 8.37 7.42 -2.24
N GLY A 79 8.01 8.63 -1.81
CA GLY A 79 8.92 9.76 -1.66
C GLY A 79 8.22 11.11 -1.78
N LEU A 80 8.99 12.19 -1.77
CA LEU A 80 8.50 13.58 -1.84
C LEU A 80 7.62 13.85 -3.06
N GLY A 81 7.82 13.10 -4.16
CA GLY A 81 7.03 13.23 -5.37
C GLY A 81 5.68 12.49 -5.35
N GLY A 82 5.25 11.95 -4.20
CA GLY A 82 4.03 11.17 -4.04
C GLY A 82 3.07 11.68 -2.98
N LYS A 83 2.20 10.79 -2.55
CA LYS A 83 1.09 11.01 -1.62
C LYS A 83 1.32 10.38 -0.25
N LEU A 84 0.56 10.88 0.75
CA LEU A 84 0.50 10.35 2.10
C LEU A 84 -0.95 10.33 2.59
N MET A 85 -1.35 9.24 3.25
CA MET A 85 -2.53 9.15 4.09
C MET A 85 -2.08 8.71 5.48
N LEU A 86 -2.25 9.56 6.48
CA LEU A 86 -1.75 9.36 7.83
C LEU A 86 -2.88 9.41 8.83
N LEU A 87 -3.08 8.31 9.57
CA LEU A 87 -3.90 8.27 10.76
C LEU A 87 -3.02 8.58 11.97
N TYR A 88 -3.45 9.53 12.78
CA TYR A 88 -2.81 9.85 14.05
C TYR A 88 -3.79 9.64 15.20
N TYR A 89 -3.48 8.71 16.10
CA TYR A 89 -4.18 8.56 17.37
C TYR A 89 -3.41 9.30 18.45
N GLU A 90 -4.07 10.28 19.04
CA GLU A 90 -3.56 11.05 20.19
C GLU A 90 -4.06 10.42 21.48
N SER A 91 -3.15 9.79 22.21
CA SER A 91 -3.46 9.03 23.42
C SER A 91 -4.08 9.88 24.52
N ALA A 92 -3.59 11.11 24.71
CA ALA A 92 -4.08 12.03 25.76
C ALA A 92 -5.56 12.41 25.56
N THR A 93 -6.02 12.62 24.34
CA THR A 93 -7.40 12.97 24.01
C THR A 93 -8.25 11.80 23.57
N ARG A 94 -7.63 10.64 23.31
CA ARG A 94 -8.25 9.43 22.74
C ARG A 94 -8.95 9.71 21.40
N ARG A 95 -8.44 10.66 20.63
CA ARG A 95 -8.97 11.01 19.32
C ARG A 95 -8.07 10.51 18.21
N THR A 96 -8.70 10.12 17.11
CA THR A 96 -8.00 9.76 15.88
C THR A 96 -8.26 10.83 14.84
N TYR A 97 -7.20 11.33 14.24
CA TYR A 97 -7.22 12.33 13.17
C TYR A 97 -6.68 11.71 11.89
N VAL A 98 -7.04 12.28 10.76
CA VAL A 98 -6.47 11.88 9.46
C VAL A 98 -5.90 13.10 8.76
N ILE A 99 -4.64 12.99 8.34
CA ILE A 99 -4.04 13.89 7.37
C ILE A 99 -4.18 13.24 6.00
N ASP A 100 -5.04 13.82 5.17
CA ASP A 100 -5.16 13.50 3.76
C ASP A 100 -4.21 14.41 2.97
N ALA A 101 -3.08 13.87 2.57
CA ALA A 101 -2.09 14.48 1.70
C ALA A 101 -1.95 13.67 0.42
N MET A 102 -3.09 13.30 -0.16
CA MET A 102 -3.16 12.63 -1.46
C MET A 102 -2.69 13.57 -2.58
N ASP A 103 -2.11 13.04 -3.62
CA ASP A 103 -1.80 13.78 -4.84
C ASP A 103 -3.06 14.45 -5.41
N ALA A 104 -2.91 15.58 -6.11
CA ALA A 104 -4.03 16.26 -6.75
C ALA A 104 -3.74 16.55 -8.23
N ALA A 105 -4.74 16.44 -9.08
CA ALA A 105 -4.64 16.95 -10.43
C ALA A 105 -4.34 18.47 -10.40
N ALA A 106 -3.62 18.98 -11.39
CA ALA A 106 -3.34 20.41 -11.50
C ALA A 106 -4.64 21.23 -11.47
N GLY A 107 -4.65 22.34 -10.73
CA GLY A 107 -5.80 23.24 -10.66
C GLY A 107 -6.10 23.94 -11.99
N SER A 108 -5.08 24.07 -12.84
CA SER A 108 -5.16 24.62 -14.18
C SER A 108 -5.43 23.59 -15.29
N LEU A 109 -5.80 22.34 -14.93
CA LEU A 109 -5.97 21.25 -15.90
C LEU A 109 -7.11 21.53 -16.90
N ASP A 110 -6.76 21.62 -18.19
CA ASP A 110 -7.74 21.56 -19.29
C ASP A 110 -8.20 20.11 -19.49
N VAL A 111 -9.28 19.73 -18.81
CA VAL A 111 -9.81 18.37 -18.82
C VAL A 111 -10.19 17.89 -20.24
N PRO A 112 -10.94 18.66 -21.07
CA PRO A 112 -11.27 18.26 -22.44
C PRO A 112 -10.05 17.99 -23.33
N ALA A 113 -8.97 18.76 -23.18
CA ALA A 113 -7.73 18.54 -23.91
C ALA A 113 -6.95 17.34 -23.35
N TYR A 114 -6.92 17.19 -22.01
CA TYR A 114 -6.16 16.15 -21.35
C TYR A 114 -6.71 14.75 -21.64
N VAL A 115 -8.04 14.52 -21.56
CA VAL A 115 -8.64 13.21 -21.80
C VAL A 115 -8.48 12.69 -23.22
N LYS A 116 -8.20 13.57 -24.17
CA LYS A 116 -7.91 13.20 -25.58
C LYS A 116 -6.48 12.70 -25.78
N ARG A 117 -5.60 12.84 -24.79
CA ARG A 117 -4.22 12.34 -24.88
C ARG A 117 -4.20 10.82 -25.01
N PRO A 118 -3.18 10.23 -25.62
CA PRO A 118 -2.98 8.79 -25.63
C PRO A 118 -2.98 8.23 -24.21
N ALA A 119 -3.62 7.07 -23.99
CA ALA A 119 -3.74 6.45 -22.66
C ALA A 119 -2.39 6.27 -21.96
N GLU A 120 -1.31 6.04 -22.70
CA GLU A 120 0.03 5.94 -22.18
C GLU A 120 0.50 7.23 -21.44
N GLN A 121 0.11 8.40 -21.92
CA GLN A 121 0.44 9.68 -21.29
C GLN A 121 -0.31 9.93 -19.98
N HIS A 122 -1.39 9.18 -19.71
CA HIS A 122 -2.07 9.19 -18.43
C HIS A 122 -1.37 8.32 -17.37
N ALA A 123 -0.46 7.44 -17.78
CA ALA A 123 0.18 6.45 -16.90
C ALA A 123 1.71 6.50 -16.88
N TYR A 124 2.34 7.30 -17.75
CA TYR A 124 3.79 7.35 -17.88
C TYR A 124 4.29 8.73 -18.34
N GLY A 125 5.50 9.09 -17.86
CA GLY A 125 6.11 10.37 -18.16
C GLY A 125 5.45 11.54 -17.43
N TYR A 126 5.90 12.76 -17.74
CA TYR A 126 5.42 13.98 -17.05
C TYR A 126 3.90 14.21 -17.18
N GLY A 127 3.27 13.66 -18.23
CA GLY A 127 1.82 13.74 -18.42
C GLY A 127 1.01 13.02 -17.31
N ALA A 128 1.58 12.00 -16.68
CA ALA A 128 0.92 11.18 -15.66
C ALA A 128 0.99 11.75 -14.24
N VAL A 129 1.70 12.88 -14.04
CA VAL A 129 2.03 13.40 -12.71
C VAL A 129 0.92 14.28 -12.17
N CYS A 130 0.50 13.99 -10.94
CA CYS A 130 -0.28 14.88 -10.08
C CYS A 130 0.62 15.73 -9.19
N VAL A 131 0.10 16.84 -8.65
CA VAL A 131 0.77 17.66 -7.63
C VAL A 131 1.05 16.77 -6.40
N PRO A 132 2.32 16.61 -6.00
CA PRO A 132 2.65 15.74 -4.85
C PRO A 132 2.13 16.30 -3.53
N GLY A 133 1.68 15.42 -2.62
CA GLY A 133 1.11 15.84 -1.35
C GLY A 133 1.97 15.55 -0.12
N LEU A 134 2.88 14.56 -0.19
CA LEU A 134 3.56 14.01 0.97
C LEU A 134 4.22 15.06 1.87
N ALA A 135 5.02 15.97 1.31
CA ALA A 135 5.75 16.97 2.09
C ALA A 135 4.79 17.94 2.85
N ALA A 136 3.66 18.31 2.23
CA ALA A 136 2.65 19.16 2.88
C ALA A 136 1.95 18.41 4.03
N GLY A 137 1.71 17.11 3.86
CA GLY A 137 1.14 16.28 4.92
C GLY A 137 2.03 16.17 6.14
N LEU A 138 3.31 15.90 5.94
CA LEU A 138 4.30 15.84 7.03
C LEU A 138 4.46 17.20 7.73
N TRP A 139 4.50 18.28 6.95
CA TRP A 139 4.58 19.63 7.51
C TRP A 139 3.34 19.98 8.36
N MET A 140 2.13 19.61 7.90
CA MET A 140 0.90 19.79 8.66
C MET A 140 0.93 18.97 9.96
N ALA A 141 1.41 17.71 9.92
CA ALA A 141 1.52 16.86 11.10
C ALA A 141 2.47 17.48 12.13
N HIS A 142 3.65 17.91 11.69
CA HIS A 142 4.63 18.55 12.55
C HIS A 142 4.10 19.83 13.20
N GLY A 143 3.50 20.74 12.42
CA GLY A 143 2.98 22.00 12.94
C GLY A 143 1.84 21.85 13.97
N ARG A 144 1.18 20.67 14.03
CA ARG A 144 0.10 20.36 14.96
C ARG A 144 0.56 19.61 16.20
N TRP A 145 1.46 18.65 16.03
CA TRP A 145 1.77 17.67 17.07
C TRP A 145 3.28 17.36 17.18
N GLY A 146 4.13 17.92 16.33
CA GLY A 146 5.59 17.77 16.45
C GLY A 146 6.09 18.38 17.74
N SER A 147 7.08 17.74 18.37
CA SER A 147 7.67 18.16 19.64
C SER A 147 9.12 18.62 19.51
N ARG A 148 9.78 18.26 18.41
CA ARG A 148 11.16 18.59 18.10
C ARG A 148 11.27 19.64 17.00
N PRO A 149 12.42 20.30 16.83
CA PRO A 149 12.64 21.14 15.65
C PRO A 149 12.53 20.34 14.36
N TRP A 150 11.69 20.79 13.42
CA TRP A 150 11.47 20.16 12.12
C TRP A 150 12.77 19.75 11.41
N ALA A 151 13.79 20.61 11.44
CA ALA A 151 15.06 20.35 10.77
C ALA A 151 15.77 19.11 11.32
N GLU A 152 15.62 18.82 12.62
CA GLU A 152 16.22 17.64 13.24
C GLU A 152 15.54 16.34 12.77
N ASP A 153 14.24 16.36 12.57
CA ASP A 153 13.48 15.19 12.10
C ASP A 153 13.78 14.86 10.63
N VAL A 154 14.20 15.86 9.83
CA VAL A 154 14.59 15.67 8.44
C VAL A 154 16.04 15.14 8.31
N GLN A 155 16.92 15.38 9.29
CA GLN A 155 18.35 15.03 9.20
C GLN A 155 18.65 13.56 8.88
N PRO A 156 17.94 12.55 9.48
CA PRO A 156 18.21 11.15 9.14
C PRO A 156 18.06 10.83 7.66
N ALA A 157 17.07 11.43 7.00
CA ALA A 157 16.85 11.24 5.56
C ALA A 157 17.93 11.97 4.71
N ILE A 158 18.40 13.15 5.12
CA ILE A 158 19.51 13.85 4.47
C ILE A 158 20.78 12.98 4.54
N ALA A 159 21.11 12.48 5.72
CA ALA A 159 22.27 11.63 5.93
C ALA A 159 22.21 10.36 5.07
N LEU A 160 21.03 9.71 5.04
CA LEU A 160 20.82 8.52 4.23
C LEU A 160 20.93 8.80 2.73
N ALA A 161 20.41 9.93 2.25
CA ALA A 161 20.50 10.31 0.84
C ALA A 161 21.95 10.60 0.39
N LEU A 162 22.77 11.16 1.27
CA LEU A 162 24.20 11.39 1.02
C LEU A 162 25.01 10.09 1.05
N ALA A 163 24.79 9.25 2.07
CA ALA A 163 25.51 7.98 2.23
C ALA A 163 25.10 6.93 1.18
N GLY A 164 23.88 7.02 0.69
CA GLY A 164 23.25 6.02 -0.15
C GLY A 164 22.50 4.97 0.67
N PHE A 165 21.34 4.55 0.15
CA PHE A 165 20.64 3.40 0.70
C PHE A 165 21.17 2.09 0.11
N GLU A 166 21.11 1.02 0.88
CA GLU A 166 21.52 -0.30 0.42
C GLU A 166 20.40 -0.96 -0.38
N VAL A 167 20.71 -1.43 -1.58
CA VAL A 167 19.79 -2.27 -2.37
C VAL A 167 19.71 -3.66 -1.73
N LEU A 168 18.65 -3.95 -1.04
CA LEU A 168 18.42 -5.26 -0.44
C LEU A 168 18.01 -6.28 -1.50
N PRO A 169 18.21 -7.61 -1.28
CA PRO A 169 17.85 -8.64 -2.26
C PRO A 169 16.43 -8.50 -2.82
N LYS A 170 15.44 -8.22 -1.95
CA LYS A 170 14.05 -8.02 -2.38
C LYS A 170 13.79 -6.65 -3.02
N SER A 171 14.58 -5.62 -2.69
CA SER A 171 14.53 -4.34 -3.39
C SER A 171 14.98 -4.49 -4.84
N ARG A 172 16.01 -5.31 -5.09
CA ARG A 172 16.52 -5.59 -6.44
C ARG A 172 15.42 -6.12 -7.37
N ASP A 173 14.51 -6.94 -6.84
CA ASP A 173 13.39 -7.46 -7.63
C ASP A 173 12.51 -6.34 -8.20
N PHE A 174 12.27 -5.25 -7.44
CA PHE A 174 11.52 -4.09 -7.94
C PHE A 174 12.26 -3.34 -9.05
N PHE A 175 13.58 -3.21 -8.95
CA PHE A 175 14.40 -2.65 -10.02
C PHE A 175 14.34 -3.53 -11.28
N GLU A 176 14.40 -4.84 -11.14
CA GLU A 176 14.34 -5.78 -12.25
C GLU A 176 12.98 -5.72 -12.97
N GLU A 177 11.87 -5.73 -12.22
CA GLU A 177 10.52 -5.58 -12.77
C GLU A 177 10.35 -4.28 -13.55
N GLN A 178 10.96 -3.20 -13.07
CA GLN A 178 10.85 -1.88 -13.68
C GLN A 178 12.02 -1.52 -14.60
N ALA A 179 12.87 -2.49 -14.95
CA ALA A 179 14.04 -2.26 -15.80
C ALA A 179 13.70 -1.55 -17.12
N LYS A 180 12.57 -1.92 -17.76
CA LYS A 180 12.08 -1.26 -18.97
C LYS A 180 11.69 0.18 -18.73
N LYS A 181 10.99 0.47 -17.62
CA LYS A 181 10.58 1.83 -17.24
C LYS A 181 11.80 2.69 -16.95
N LEU A 182 12.76 2.20 -16.16
CA LEU A 182 13.99 2.91 -15.81
C LEU A 182 14.85 3.25 -17.04
N ARG A 183 14.94 2.33 -18.01
CA ARG A 183 15.70 2.57 -19.28
C ARG A 183 14.96 3.51 -20.23
N ARG A 184 13.65 3.56 -20.18
CA ARG A 184 12.80 4.40 -21.02
C ARG A 184 12.53 5.77 -20.42
N GLY A 185 12.72 5.92 -19.11
CA GLY A 185 12.52 7.14 -18.34
C GLY A 185 13.40 8.29 -18.80
N ASP A 186 13.34 9.40 -18.09
CA ASP A 186 14.23 10.51 -18.38
C ASP A 186 15.70 10.18 -17.99
N ALA A 187 16.64 11.03 -18.42
CA ALA A 187 18.06 10.81 -18.17
C ALA A 187 18.40 10.79 -16.67
N GLU A 188 17.63 11.52 -15.86
CA GLU A 188 17.88 11.63 -14.43
C GLU A 188 17.50 10.35 -13.66
N ILE A 189 16.35 9.72 -13.98
CA ILE A 189 15.99 8.46 -13.33
C ILE A 189 16.97 7.34 -13.69
N ALA A 190 17.45 7.32 -14.95
CA ALA A 190 18.46 6.37 -15.37
C ALA A 190 19.81 6.64 -14.68
N ARG A 191 20.24 7.91 -14.56
CA ARG A 191 21.47 8.31 -13.84
C ARG A 191 21.46 7.84 -12.38
N LEU A 192 20.34 8.02 -11.68
CA LEU A 192 20.21 7.72 -10.26
C LEU A 192 20.08 6.22 -9.98
N TYR A 193 19.34 5.48 -10.81
CA TYR A 193 18.90 4.13 -10.49
C TYR A 193 19.41 3.05 -11.45
N LEU A 194 20.18 3.41 -12.46
CA LEU A 194 20.90 2.47 -13.34
C LEU A 194 22.39 2.83 -13.38
N PRO A 195 23.16 2.60 -12.29
CA PRO A 195 24.57 2.92 -12.25
C PRO A 195 25.29 2.24 -13.41
N GLN A 196 26.05 3.03 -14.20
CA GLN A 196 26.74 2.57 -15.43
C GLN A 196 25.78 1.91 -16.45
N GLY A 197 24.48 2.31 -16.47
CA GLY A 197 23.46 1.76 -17.36
C GLY A 197 22.97 0.35 -17.02
N ARG A 198 23.31 -0.19 -15.84
CA ARG A 198 22.94 -1.54 -15.37
C ARG A 198 22.06 -1.47 -14.14
N LEU A 199 21.25 -2.52 -13.94
CA LEU A 199 20.50 -2.69 -12.71
C LEU A 199 21.48 -2.85 -11.53
N PRO A 200 21.21 -2.21 -10.38
CA PRO A 200 22.04 -2.37 -9.20
C PRO A 200 21.93 -3.81 -8.64
N ASP A 201 23.03 -4.36 -8.20
CA ASP A 201 23.04 -5.63 -7.47
C ASP A 201 22.68 -5.42 -6.00
N ALA A 202 22.24 -6.48 -5.32
CA ALA A 202 22.05 -6.46 -3.88
C ALA A 202 23.39 -6.11 -3.18
N GLY A 203 23.30 -5.27 -2.15
CA GLY A 203 24.46 -4.68 -1.46
C GLY A 203 25.00 -3.40 -2.08
N THR A 204 24.52 -3.00 -3.28
CA THR A 204 24.92 -1.72 -3.88
C THR A 204 24.37 -0.56 -3.05
N LEU A 205 25.23 0.42 -2.74
CA LEU A 205 24.80 1.70 -2.16
C LEU A 205 24.45 2.67 -3.29
N LEU A 206 23.25 3.24 -3.22
CA LEU A 206 22.75 4.23 -4.19
C LEU A 206 22.60 5.60 -3.52
N PRO A 207 23.60 6.49 -3.60
CA PRO A 207 23.48 7.86 -3.12
C PRO A 207 22.61 8.71 -4.05
N ASN A 208 21.91 9.69 -3.44
CA ASN A 208 21.14 10.68 -4.18
C ASN A 208 21.42 12.08 -3.59
N PRO A 209 22.54 12.72 -3.96
CA PRO A 209 22.92 14.04 -3.44
C PRO A 209 21.93 15.14 -3.85
N ASP A 210 21.25 15.01 -4.98
CA ASP A 210 20.22 15.97 -5.41
C ASP A 210 19.00 15.90 -4.47
N LEU A 211 18.60 14.68 -4.04
CA LEU A 211 17.55 14.52 -3.04
C LEU A 211 18.00 15.03 -1.66
N ALA A 212 19.25 14.82 -1.28
CA ALA A 212 19.80 15.38 -0.04
C ALA A 212 19.75 16.93 -0.06
N HIS A 213 20.03 17.56 -1.19
CA HIS A 213 19.88 19.01 -1.35
C HIS A 213 18.40 19.43 -1.23
N THR A 214 17.47 18.73 -1.87
CA THR A 214 16.03 18.98 -1.76
C THR A 214 15.55 18.85 -0.32
N LEU A 215 15.96 17.78 0.40
CA LEU A 215 15.67 17.57 1.81
C LEU A 215 16.29 18.67 2.70
N THR A 216 17.48 19.17 2.37
CA THR A 216 18.10 20.29 3.09
C THR A 216 17.28 21.56 2.96
N LEU A 217 16.77 21.86 1.76
CA LEU A 217 15.86 22.99 1.57
C LEU A 217 14.54 22.81 2.33
N LEU A 218 14.01 21.58 2.36
CA LEU A 218 12.82 21.23 3.15
C LEU A 218 13.08 21.40 4.65
N ALA A 219 14.25 20.99 5.17
CA ALA A 219 14.65 21.18 6.56
C ALA A 219 14.74 22.66 6.95
N GLN A 220 15.32 23.50 6.07
CA GLN A 220 15.55 24.92 6.33
C GLN A 220 14.32 25.80 6.19
N LYS A 221 13.42 25.47 5.25
CA LYS A 221 12.30 26.33 4.82
C LYS A 221 10.93 25.70 5.06
N GLY A 222 10.88 24.54 5.72
CA GLY A 222 9.63 23.78 5.89
C GLY A 222 9.00 23.46 4.54
N ARG A 223 7.67 23.48 4.48
CA ARG A 223 6.89 23.23 3.26
C ARG A 223 7.40 24.01 2.04
N ASP A 224 7.77 25.26 2.22
CA ASP A 224 8.20 26.12 1.10
C ASP A 224 9.54 25.69 0.48
N GLY A 225 10.34 24.89 1.18
CA GLY A 225 11.55 24.28 0.63
C GLY A 225 11.28 23.32 -0.54
N PHE A 226 10.07 22.77 -0.62
CA PHE A 226 9.64 21.87 -1.70
C PHE A 226 8.67 22.56 -2.67
N TYR A 227 7.64 23.25 -2.15
CA TYR A 227 6.54 23.79 -2.98
C TYR A 227 6.81 25.19 -3.55
N ARG A 228 7.89 25.83 -3.17
CA ARG A 228 8.34 27.15 -3.66
C ARG A 228 9.84 27.12 -3.95
N GLY A 229 10.34 28.18 -4.57
CA GLY A 229 11.77 28.34 -4.82
C GLY A 229 12.35 27.35 -5.84
N PRO A 230 13.63 26.92 -5.69
CA PRO A 230 14.35 26.22 -6.74
C PRO A 230 13.79 24.82 -7.06
N VAL A 231 13.31 24.08 -6.05
CA VAL A 231 12.74 22.72 -6.26
C VAL A 231 11.46 22.81 -7.08
N ALA A 232 10.51 23.67 -6.67
CA ALA A 232 9.27 23.88 -7.42
C ALA A 232 9.52 24.40 -8.84
N ALA A 233 10.47 25.32 -9.01
CA ALA A 233 10.86 25.83 -10.32
C ALA A 233 11.42 24.72 -11.23
N ALA A 234 12.27 23.84 -10.71
CA ALA A 234 12.82 22.69 -11.45
C ALA A 234 11.72 21.71 -11.85
N ILE A 235 10.79 21.40 -10.93
CA ILE A 235 9.62 20.54 -11.23
C ILE A 235 8.79 21.18 -12.35
N ALA A 236 8.37 22.44 -12.21
CA ALA A 236 7.54 23.11 -13.20
C ALA A 236 8.21 23.23 -14.58
N ALA A 237 9.52 23.49 -14.61
CA ALA A 237 10.29 23.53 -15.86
C ALA A 237 10.34 22.16 -16.55
N ALA A 238 10.58 21.08 -15.79
CA ALA A 238 10.57 19.72 -16.30
C ALA A 238 9.18 19.30 -16.80
N MET A 239 8.13 19.66 -16.07
CA MET A 239 6.72 19.47 -16.48
C MET A 239 6.45 20.13 -17.83
N LYS A 240 6.77 21.42 -17.97
CA LYS A 240 6.58 22.17 -19.22
C LYS A 240 7.33 21.53 -20.39
N LYS A 241 8.58 21.13 -20.17
CA LYS A 241 9.42 20.49 -21.20
C LYS A 241 8.90 19.10 -21.59
N GLY A 242 8.41 18.32 -20.60
CA GLY A 242 7.98 16.94 -20.79
C GLY A 242 6.49 16.77 -21.11
N GLY A 243 5.74 17.86 -21.34
CA GLY A 243 4.31 17.80 -21.65
C GLY A 243 3.41 17.51 -20.44
N GLY A 244 3.93 17.70 -19.23
CA GLY A 244 3.13 17.63 -17.99
C GLY A 244 2.20 18.83 -17.83
N VAL A 245 1.32 18.75 -16.83
CA VAL A 245 0.28 19.77 -16.58
C VAL A 245 0.46 20.53 -15.27
N VAL A 246 1.32 20.05 -14.37
CA VAL A 246 1.57 20.69 -13.06
C VAL A 246 2.41 21.93 -13.24
N THR A 247 1.96 23.05 -12.70
CA THR A 247 2.62 24.36 -12.73
C THR A 247 3.27 24.71 -11.38
N ALA A 248 4.06 25.78 -11.34
CA ALA A 248 4.61 26.30 -10.09
C ALA A 248 3.50 26.82 -9.15
N ASP A 249 2.42 27.38 -9.70
CA ASP A 249 1.27 27.85 -8.91
C ASP A 249 0.49 26.67 -8.31
N ASP A 250 0.33 25.57 -9.05
CA ASP A 250 -0.29 24.34 -8.51
C ASP A 250 0.52 23.80 -7.33
N LEU A 251 1.85 23.80 -7.42
CA LEU A 251 2.72 23.42 -6.31
C LEU A 251 2.56 24.38 -5.13
N ALA A 252 2.64 25.68 -5.36
CA ALA A 252 2.60 26.71 -4.32
C ALA A 252 1.27 26.71 -3.52
N THR A 253 0.17 26.37 -4.19
CA THR A 253 -1.20 26.40 -3.62
C THR A 253 -1.66 25.06 -3.06
N TYR A 254 -0.90 23.97 -3.26
CA TYR A 254 -1.29 22.67 -2.73
C TYR A 254 -1.35 22.69 -1.20
N GLU A 255 -2.42 22.13 -0.62
CA GLU A 255 -2.60 21.97 0.82
C GLU A 255 -3.05 20.56 1.18
N ALA A 256 -2.49 20.00 2.25
CA ALA A 256 -2.99 18.81 2.89
C ALA A 256 -4.31 19.13 3.61
N ARG A 257 -5.17 18.13 3.82
CA ARG A 257 -6.46 18.29 4.53
C ARG A 257 -6.41 17.55 5.86
N LEU A 258 -6.90 18.17 6.92
CA LEU A 258 -7.21 17.48 8.17
C LEU A 258 -8.66 17.04 8.12
N THR A 259 -8.91 15.75 8.38
CA THR A 259 -10.26 15.16 8.34
C THR A 259 -10.41 14.06 9.39
N ASP A 260 -11.63 13.58 9.57
CA ASP A 260 -11.91 12.46 10.46
C ASP A 260 -11.81 11.12 9.73
N PRO A 261 -11.37 10.05 10.42
CA PRO A 261 -11.37 8.69 9.85
C PRO A 261 -12.80 8.21 9.55
N VAL A 262 -12.89 7.15 8.75
CA VAL A 262 -14.09 6.33 8.66
C VAL A 262 -13.91 5.07 9.49
N GLY A 263 -15.01 4.41 9.89
CA GLY A 263 -14.89 3.20 10.70
C GLY A 263 -16.21 2.49 10.92
N ILE A 264 -16.10 1.31 11.53
CA ILE A 264 -17.23 0.44 11.90
C ILE A 264 -17.07 -0.08 13.33
N ALA A 265 -18.18 -0.42 13.95
CA ALA A 265 -18.20 -1.39 15.05
C ALA A 265 -18.23 -2.80 14.45
N PHE A 266 -17.41 -3.70 14.96
CA PHE A 266 -17.30 -5.07 14.49
C PHE A 266 -16.97 -6.02 15.64
N ARG A 267 -17.91 -6.90 16.01
CA ARG A 267 -17.76 -7.93 17.08
C ARG A 267 -17.19 -7.38 18.39
N GLY A 268 -17.64 -6.19 18.81
CA GLY A 268 -17.18 -5.52 20.03
C GLY A 268 -15.92 -4.64 19.88
N ASP A 269 -15.23 -4.75 18.78
CA ASP A 269 -14.12 -3.86 18.43
C ASP A 269 -14.62 -2.66 17.59
N ARG A 270 -13.82 -1.59 17.55
CA ARG A 270 -13.99 -0.46 16.64
C ARG A 270 -12.81 -0.42 15.67
N ILE A 271 -13.08 -0.54 14.39
CA ILE A 271 -12.06 -0.51 13.34
C ILE A 271 -12.14 0.84 12.63
N MET A 272 -11.05 1.59 12.63
CA MET A 272 -10.94 2.91 11.99
C MET A 272 -9.91 2.87 10.88
N SER A 273 -10.21 3.56 9.77
CA SER A 273 -9.32 3.60 8.60
C SER A 273 -9.49 4.90 7.81
N ALA A 274 -8.79 4.99 6.66
CA ALA A 274 -8.74 6.17 5.81
C ALA A 274 -10.12 6.54 5.22
N PRO A 275 -10.49 7.82 5.21
CA PRO A 275 -11.71 8.31 4.56
C PRO A 275 -11.53 8.43 3.04
N PRO A 276 -12.62 8.75 2.29
CA PRO A 276 -12.49 9.19 0.89
C PRO A 276 -11.45 10.31 0.73
N PRO A 277 -10.66 10.32 -0.36
CA PRO A 277 -10.81 9.53 -1.59
C PRO A 277 -10.18 8.13 -1.54
N ALA A 278 -9.71 7.66 -0.38
CA ALA A 278 -9.25 6.30 -0.21
C ALA A 278 -10.45 5.33 -0.19
N ASN A 279 -10.57 4.49 -1.23
CA ASN A 279 -11.70 3.57 -1.36
C ASN A 279 -11.43 2.18 -0.78
N GLY A 280 -10.17 1.85 -0.48
CA GLY A 280 -9.82 0.54 0.08
C GLY A 280 -10.47 0.27 1.44
N ALA A 281 -10.54 1.30 2.31
CA ALA A 281 -11.23 1.20 3.59
C ALA A 281 -12.72 0.85 3.41
N ALA A 282 -13.41 1.50 2.48
CA ALA A 282 -14.82 1.23 2.22
C ALA A 282 -15.05 -0.23 1.77
N MET A 283 -14.12 -0.81 0.99
CA MET A 283 -14.20 -2.19 0.54
C MET A 283 -14.14 -3.18 1.71
N PHE A 284 -13.05 -3.16 2.48
CA PHE A 284 -12.89 -4.17 3.53
C PHE A 284 -13.78 -3.93 4.74
N LEU A 285 -14.10 -2.69 5.10
CA LEU A 285 -15.03 -2.38 6.20
C LEU A 285 -16.45 -2.83 5.88
N ALA A 286 -16.94 -2.58 4.65
CA ALA A 286 -18.24 -3.09 4.22
C ALA A 286 -18.26 -4.63 4.17
N ALA A 287 -17.18 -5.25 3.66
CA ALA A 287 -17.06 -6.70 3.66
C ALA A 287 -17.11 -7.29 5.08
N LEU A 288 -16.36 -6.70 6.03
CA LEU A 288 -16.42 -7.11 7.45
C LEU A 288 -17.85 -7.00 8.00
N LYS A 289 -18.57 -5.90 7.73
CA LYS A 289 -19.96 -5.75 8.19
C LYS A 289 -20.91 -6.79 7.60
N VAL A 290 -20.74 -7.16 6.33
CA VAL A 290 -21.53 -8.26 5.73
C VAL A 290 -21.23 -9.60 6.39
N LEU A 291 -19.95 -9.84 6.74
CA LEU A 291 -19.45 -11.09 7.33
C LEU A 291 -19.54 -11.14 8.86
N GLU A 292 -20.05 -10.08 9.52
CA GLU A 292 -20.00 -9.94 10.99
C GLU A 292 -20.63 -11.11 11.74
N ASP A 293 -21.77 -11.66 11.24
CA ASP A 293 -22.49 -12.76 11.88
C ASP A 293 -22.13 -14.12 11.27
N ASP A 294 -21.22 -14.16 10.29
CA ASP A 294 -20.85 -15.43 9.66
C ASP A 294 -20.02 -16.29 10.63
N SER A 295 -20.32 -17.58 10.65
CA SER A 295 -19.46 -18.60 11.24
C SER A 295 -18.57 -19.18 10.15
N PHE A 296 -17.27 -19.09 10.34
CA PHE A 296 -16.29 -19.74 9.47
C PHE A 296 -16.01 -21.17 9.97
N ASP A 297 -15.69 -22.08 9.03
CA ASP A 297 -15.28 -23.43 9.40
C ASP A 297 -14.07 -23.36 10.35
N ALA A 298 -14.01 -24.27 11.32
CA ALA A 298 -12.86 -24.38 12.21
C ALA A 298 -11.59 -24.64 11.39
N GLY A 299 -10.54 -23.87 11.67
CA GLY A 299 -9.27 -23.92 10.95
C GLY A 299 -9.00 -22.64 10.14
N PRO A 300 -8.00 -22.66 9.24
CA PRO A 300 -7.61 -21.49 8.49
C PRO A 300 -8.72 -21.00 7.56
N LEU A 301 -8.76 -19.68 7.30
CA LEU A 301 -9.71 -19.01 6.42
C LEU A 301 -9.75 -19.61 4.98
N ARG A 302 -8.82 -20.49 4.64
CA ARG A 302 -8.54 -21.00 3.29
C ARG A 302 -9.35 -22.22 2.87
N SER A 303 -10.38 -22.65 3.63
CA SER A 303 -11.30 -23.66 3.10
C SER A 303 -12.01 -23.14 1.84
N ALA A 304 -12.32 -24.02 0.89
CA ALA A 304 -13.01 -23.61 -0.35
C ALA A 304 -14.35 -22.90 -0.05
N ARG A 305 -15.06 -23.34 1.00
CA ARG A 305 -16.32 -22.74 1.45
C ARG A 305 -16.12 -21.31 1.98
N ASN A 306 -15.12 -21.11 2.86
CA ASN A 306 -14.81 -19.78 3.40
C ASN A 306 -14.37 -18.83 2.30
N LEU A 307 -13.49 -19.30 1.39
CA LEU A 307 -13.01 -18.51 0.26
C LEU A 307 -14.12 -18.12 -0.72
N ASP A 308 -15.03 -19.06 -1.02
CA ASP A 308 -16.22 -18.76 -1.86
C ASP A 308 -17.11 -17.71 -1.17
N ARG A 309 -17.35 -17.84 0.12
CA ARG A 309 -18.14 -16.86 0.88
C ARG A 309 -17.51 -15.46 0.83
N LEU A 310 -16.20 -15.37 1.03
CA LEU A 310 -15.47 -14.10 0.91
C LEU A 310 -15.56 -13.51 -0.49
N GLY A 311 -15.38 -14.33 -1.52
CA GLY A 311 -15.47 -13.89 -2.91
C GLY A 311 -16.86 -13.40 -3.29
N ARG A 312 -17.92 -14.07 -2.82
CA ARG A 312 -19.32 -13.64 -3.01
C ARG A 312 -19.61 -12.29 -2.38
N VAL A 313 -19.05 -12.02 -1.20
CA VAL A 313 -19.17 -10.70 -0.57
C VAL A 313 -18.32 -9.67 -1.32
N TRP A 314 -17.09 -10.02 -1.67
CA TRP A 314 -16.15 -9.12 -2.33
C TRP A 314 -16.71 -8.57 -3.65
N ARG A 315 -17.30 -9.42 -4.50
CA ARG A 315 -17.90 -9.02 -5.77
C ARG A 315 -19.04 -7.99 -5.62
N LEU A 316 -19.66 -7.90 -4.45
CA LEU A 316 -20.73 -6.94 -4.20
C LEU A 316 -20.21 -5.62 -3.67
N VAL A 317 -19.16 -5.63 -2.82
CA VAL A 317 -18.67 -4.43 -2.14
C VAL A 317 -17.62 -3.67 -2.96
N GLU A 318 -16.72 -4.39 -3.65
CA GLU A 318 -15.65 -3.75 -4.42
C GLU A 318 -16.17 -2.82 -5.52
N PRO A 319 -17.09 -3.24 -6.42
CA PRO A 319 -17.60 -2.36 -7.48
C PRO A 319 -18.37 -1.16 -6.94
N GLN A 320 -19.06 -1.31 -5.80
CA GLN A 320 -19.75 -0.20 -5.16
C GLN A 320 -18.75 0.84 -4.66
N ALA A 321 -17.69 0.41 -3.96
CA ALA A 321 -16.66 1.30 -3.47
C ALA A 321 -15.91 2.00 -4.63
N TYR A 322 -15.62 1.30 -5.71
CA TYR A 322 -15.02 1.93 -6.89
C TYR A 322 -15.90 3.01 -7.49
N ARG A 323 -17.19 2.78 -7.58
CA ARG A 323 -18.14 3.72 -8.20
C ARG A 323 -18.46 4.91 -7.30
N LEU A 324 -18.55 4.71 -5.98
CA LEU A 324 -19.15 5.67 -5.04
C LEU A 324 -18.14 6.41 -4.16
N ILE A 325 -16.88 5.94 -4.10
CA ILE A 325 -15.87 6.54 -3.22
C ILE A 325 -14.79 7.21 -4.07
N ALA A 326 -14.72 8.53 -3.96
CA ALA A 326 -13.82 9.41 -4.67
C ALA A 326 -13.60 10.73 -3.89
N ASP A 327 -12.85 11.68 -4.43
CA ASP A 327 -12.74 13.05 -3.90
C ASP A 327 -14.01 13.87 -4.26
N ALA A 328 -15.12 13.49 -3.63
CA ALA A 328 -16.42 14.10 -3.82
C ALA A 328 -17.11 14.25 -2.46
N PRO A 329 -17.83 15.36 -2.21
CA PRO A 329 -18.50 15.62 -0.93
C PRO A 329 -19.44 14.48 -0.51
N GLU A 330 -20.08 13.84 -1.48
CA GLU A 330 -21.06 12.77 -1.27
C GLU A 330 -20.44 11.44 -0.83
N SER A 331 -19.14 11.24 -1.08
CA SER A 331 -18.49 9.93 -0.88
C SER A 331 -18.54 9.43 0.56
N ARG A 332 -18.47 10.32 1.55
CA ARG A 332 -18.62 9.94 2.96
C ARG A 332 -20.04 9.43 3.23
N GLY A 333 -21.07 10.12 2.75
CA GLY A 333 -22.46 9.67 2.87
C GLY A 333 -22.74 8.36 2.12
N TYR A 334 -22.08 8.13 0.97
CA TYR A 334 -22.15 6.84 0.29
C TYR A 334 -21.50 5.73 1.11
N PHE A 335 -20.36 5.96 1.73
CA PHE A 335 -19.76 4.98 2.64
C PHE A 335 -20.69 4.64 3.80
N GLU A 336 -21.25 5.64 4.47
CA GLU A 336 -22.21 5.45 5.58
C GLU A 336 -23.42 4.64 5.12
N LYS A 337 -23.93 4.91 3.93
CA LYS A 337 -25.01 4.14 3.32
C LYS A 337 -24.62 2.70 3.01
N MET A 338 -23.39 2.46 2.52
CA MET A 338 -22.89 1.10 2.24
C MET A 338 -22.89 0.21 3.49
N ILE A 339 -22.57 0.78 4.65
CA ILE A 339 -22.49 0.05 5.92
C ILE A 339 -23.78 0.13 6.77
N ALA A 340 -24.81 0.82 6.29
CA ALA A 340 -26.09 0.92 6.99
C ALA A 340 -26.76 -0.46 7.16
N PRO A 341 -27.48 -0.73 8.26
CA PRO A 341 -28.05 -2.05 8.55
C PRO A 341 -28.89 -2.62 7.40
N ASP A 342 -29.70 -1.81 6.73
CA ASP A 342 -30.54 -2.26 5.61
C ASP A 342 -29.70 -2.65 4.40
N SER A 343 -28.66 -1.87 4.06
CA SER A 343 -27.73 -2.19 2.98
C SER A 343 -26.97 -3.47 3.28
N ILE A 344 -26.50 -3.65 4.52
CA ILE A 344 -25.80 -4.87 4.95
C ILE A 344 -26.71 -6.09 4.86
N ARG A 345 -27.98 -5.98 5.29
CA ARG A 345 -28.95 -7.09 5.15
C ARG A 345 -29.17 -7.46 3.68
N ALA A 346 -29.33 -6.45 2.80
CA ALA A 346 -29.51 -6.67 1.37
C ALA A 346 -28.27 -7.33 0.74
N LEU A 347 -27.07 -6.85 1.04
CA LEU A 347 -25.81 -7.43 0.55
C LEU A 347 -25.62 -8.86 1.04
N ARG A 348 -25.95 -9.16 2.31
CA ARG A 348 -25.87 -10.50 2.89
C ARG A 348 -26.80 -11.48 2.18
N ALA A 349 -28.05 -11.07 1.90
CA ALA A 349 -29.02 -11.86 1.16
C ALA A 349 -28.53 -12.11 -0.29
N GLN A 350 -28.05 -11.08 -0.97
CA GLN A 350 -27.51 -11.21 -2.33
C GLN A 350 -26.31 -12.15 -2.39
N ALA A 351 -25.35 -12.02 -1.45
CA ALA A 351 -24.17 -12.89 -1.39
C ALA A 351 -24.53 -14.36 -1.14
N GLY A 352 -25.67 -14.64 -0.48
CA GLY A 352 -26.20 -16.00 -0.32
C GLY A 352 -26.84 -16.59 -1.56
N ALA A 353 -27.40 -15.76 -2.45
CA ALA A 353 -28.25 -16.18 -3.56
C ALA A 353 -27.51 -16.31 -4.91
N LEU A 354 -26.37 -15.65 -5.10
CA LEU A 354 -25.71 -15.53 -6.39
C LEU A 354 -24.92 -16.78 -6.81
N PRO A 355 -25.13 -17.32 -8.03
CA PRO A 355 -24.14 -18.18 -8.68
C PRO A 355 -22.89 -17.38 -9.05
N VAL A 356 -21.74 -18.03 -9.05
CA VAL A 356 -20.42 -17.38 -9.25
C VAL A 356 -20.26 -16.68 -10.60
N ALA A 357 -21.04 -17.04 -11.61
CA ALA A 357 -20.80 -16.61 -13.00
C ALA A 357 -21.61 -15.41 -13.50
N MET A 358 -22.30 -14.62 -12.68
CA MET A 358 -23.37 -13.75 -13.20
C MET A 358 -23.33 -12.26 -12.82
N MET A 359 -22.20 -11.66 -12.47
CA MET A 359 -22.16 -10.21 -12.26
C MET A 359 -21.21 -9.49 -13.21
N GLN A 360 -21.82 -8.58 -13.99
CA GLN A 360 -21.09 -7.59 -14.76
C GLN A 360 -20.86 -6.35 -13.89
N ALA A 361 -19.66 -6.07 -13.55
CA ALA A 361 -19.27 -4.79 -13.01
C ALA A 361 -17.92 -4.37 -13.60
N PRO A 362 -17.84 -3.19 -14.17
CA PRO A 362 -16.59 -2.73 -14.74
C PRO A 362 -15.62 -2.26 -13.66
N SER A 363 -14.39 -2.80 -13.60
CA SER A 363 -13.25 -2.36 -12.81
C SER A 363 -12.02 -2.13 -13.71
N PRO A 364 -11.27 -0.97 -13.67
CA PRO A 364 -10.03 -0.84 -14.42
C PRO A 364 -9.05 -1.90 -13.94
N ASP A 365 -8.36 -2.51 -14.89
CA ASP A 365 -7.19 -3.32 -14.63
C ASP A 365 -6.16 -2.48 -13.86
N GLN A 366 -6.23 -2.53 -12.54
CA GLN A 366 -5.19 -1.98 -11.71
C GLN A 366 -4.08 -3.02 -11.70
N SER A 367 -3.12 -2.80 -12.60
CA SER A 367 -1.94 -3.63 -12.76
C SER A 367 -1.36 -4.07 -11.41
N ALA A 368 -0.93 -5.32 -11.35
CA ALA A 368 -0.30 -5.95 -10.20
C ALA A 368 0.98 -5.24 -9.66
N LEU A 369 1.34 -4.08 -10.21
CA LEU A 369 2.63 -3.40 -10.02
C LEU A 369 2.52 -2.08 -9.25
N ALA A 370 1.67 -1.97 -8.24
CA ALA A 370 1.54 -0.73 -7.48
C ALA A 370 2.66 -0.52 -6.47
N ALA A 371 3.22 0.68 -6.52
CA ALA A 371 4.17 1.21 -5.57
C ALA A 371 3.44 1.77 -4.34
N THR A 372 3.77 1.27 -3.19
CA THR A 372 3.24 1.78 -1.92
C THR A 372 4.12 1.25 -0.82
N THR A 373 4.29 2.02 0.23
CA THR A 373 4.86 1.55 1.50
C THR A 373 3.97 1.96 2.65
N HIS A 374 4.06 1.21 3.73
CA HIS A 374 3.32 1.48 4.96
C HIS A 374 4.28 1.51 6.14
N PHE A 375 4.01 2.38 7.11
CA PHE A 375 4.76 2.42 8.35
C PHE A 375 3.85 2.74 9.53
N ILE A 376 4.30 2.31 10.71
CA ILE A 376 3.64 2.56 12.00
C ILE A 376 4.71 3.04 12.96
N VAL A 377 4.37 4.07 13.72
CA VAL A 377 5.18 4.56 14.84
C VAL A 377 4.30 4.62 16.07
N VAL A 378 4.79 4.06 17.18
CA VAL A 378 4.17 4.18 18.51
C VAL A 378 5.21 4.75 19.44
N ASP A 379 4.89 5.84 20.15
CA ASP A 379 5.78 6.43 21.16
C ASP A 379 5.49 5.93 22.58
N GLY A 380 6.33 6.30 23.53
CA GLY A 380 6.18 5.92 24.94
C GLY A 380 4.95 6.51 25.64
N HIS A 381 4.26 7.45 25.04
CA HIS A 381 2.99 8.01 25.53
C HIS A 381 1.76 7.31 24.96
N GLY A 382 1.96 6.34 24.05
CA GLY A 382 0.90 5.60 23.39
C GLY A 382 0.25 6.37 22.22
N ASN A 383 0.87 7.44 21.72
CA ASN A 383 0.45 8.04 20.46
C ASN A 383 0.84 7.12 19.30
N ILE A 384 -0.02 7.07 18.28
CA ILE A 384 0.16 6.16 17.14
C ILE A 384 0.10 6.95 15.85
N VAL A 385 1.13 6.83 15.03
CA VAL A 385 1.05 7.14 13.61
C VAL A 385 0.94 5.85 12.83
N CYS A 386 -0.10 5.72 12.02
CA CYS A 386 -0.33 4.60 11.11
C CYS A 386 -0.49 5.21 9.71
N ALA A 387 0.50 5.06 8.84
CA ALA A 387 0.57 5.85 7.62
C ALA A 387 0.95 5.03 6.39
N THR A 388 0.30 5.36 5.28
CA THR A 388 0.59 4.78 3.96
C THR A 388 0.98 5.88 3.00
N GLN A 389 2.11 5.71 2.30
CA GLN A 389 2.62 6.63 1.30
C GLN A 389 2.92 5.92 -0.02
N SER A 390 2.81 6.65 -1.16
CA SER A 390 2.83 5.98 -2.46
C SER A 390 3.19 6.93 -3.60
N LEU A 391 3.87 6.37 -4.61
CA LEU A 391 4.03 6.98 -5.95
C LEU A 391 2.97 6.48 -6.96
N SER A 392 2.03 5.64 -6.56
CA SER A 392 1.01 4.87 -7.30
C SER A 392 1.57 3.62 -7.97
N VAL A 393 2.42 3.68 -8.98
CA VAL A 393 3.11 2.52 -9.58
C VAL A 393 4.61 2.57 -9.28
N HIS A 394 5.30 1.43 -9.28
CA HIS A 394 6.73 1.39 -8.98
C HIS A 394 7.53 2.37 -9.85
N PHE A 395 8.36 3.21 -9.20
CA PHE A 395 9.08 4.35 -9.78
C PHE A 395 8.15 5.42 -10.40
N GLY A 396 6.88 5.48 -9.95
CA GLY A 396 5.93 6.50 -10.38
C GLY A 396 5.84 6.64 -11.89
N ALA A 397 5.88 7.87 -12.37
CA ALA A 397 5.83 8.21 -13.79
C ALA A 397 7.14 7.89 -14.56
N GLY A 398 8.17 7.38 -13.89
CA GLY A 398 9.47 7.09 -14.50
C GLY A 398 10.29 8.35 -14.81
N VAL A 399 10.07 9.43 -14.07
CA VAL A 399 10.74 10.73 -14.29
C VAL A 399 11.23 11.36 -12.99
N VAL A 400 12.35 12.07 -13.10
CA VAL A 400 12.98 12.87 -12.03
C VAL A 400 13.31 14.24 -12.57
N PRO A 401 12.73 15.34 -12.08
CA PRO A 401 13.12 16.67 -12.50
C PRO A 401 14.61 16.93 -12.21
N PRO A 402 15.38 17.44 -13.17
CA PRO A 402 16.82 17.63 -13.02
C PRO A 402 17.20 18.41 -11.76
N GLY A 403 18.20 17.92 -11.03
CA GLY A 403 18.74 18.55 -9.80
C GLY A 403 17.86 18.44 -8.56
N THR A 404 16.70 17.73 -8.62
CA THR A 404 15.83 17.54 -7.46
C THR A 404 16.03 16.20 -6.77
N GLY A 405 16.44 15.17 -7.51
CA GLY A 405 16.52 13.79 -7.02
C GLY A 405 15.17 13.15 -6.69
N VAL A 406 14.05 13.80 -6.99
CA VAL A 406 12.70 13.40 -6.60
C VAL A 406 12.03 12.60 -7.70
N VAL A 407 11.73 11.33 -7.45
CA VAL A 407 10.87 10.52 -8.33
C VAL A 407 9.43 11.02 -8.23
N LEU A 408 8.80 11.34 -9.37
CA LEU A 408 7.43 11.85 -9.40
C LEU A 408 6.41 10.71 -9.59
N ASN A 409 5.23 10.89 -8.96
CA ASN A 409 4.10 9.96 -9.04
C ASN A 409 3.51 9.86 -10.45
N ASP A 410 2.71 8.81 -10.69
CA ASP A 410 1.89 8.63 -11.89
C ASP A 410 0.39 8.58 -11.56
N SER A 411 -0.02 9.38 -10.60
CA SER A 411 -1.34 9.30 -9.98
C SER A 411 -2.50 9.73 -10.88
N MET A 412 -2.23 10.41 -12.00
CA MET A 412 -3.28 10.67 -13.01
C MET A 412 -3.91 9.38 -13.50
N SER A 413 -3.15 8.27 -13.58
CA SER A 413 -3.66 6.94 -13.98
C SER A 413 -4.78 6.39 -13.09
N ASN A 414 -4.95 6.93 -11.89
CA ASN A 414 -5.97 6.49 -10.94
C ASN A 414 -7.34 7.17 -11.13
N PHE A 415 -7.44 8.14 -12.05
CA PHE A 415 -8.72 8.73 -12.43
C PHE A 415 -9.49 7.89 -13.44
N GLU A 416 -10.80 8.16 -13.55
CA GLU A 416 -11.65 7.70 -14.63
C GLU A 416 -11.60 8.72 -15.77
N PHE A 417 -11.53 8.25 -17.03
CA PHE A 417 -11.42 9.10 -18.21
C PHE A 417 -12.56 8.89 -19.23
N SER A 418 -13.29 7.79 -19.11
CA SER A 418 -14.30 7.38 -20.12
C SER A 418 -15.70 7.84 -19.81
N ASP A 419 -16.10 7.91 -18.54
CA ASP A 419 -17.43 8.31 -18.09
C ASP A 419 -17.41 9.62 -17.30
N PRO A 420 -17.80 10.76 -17.90
CA PRO A 420 -17.85 12.05 -17.21
C PRO A 420 -18.81 12.10 -16.01
N LYS A 421 -19.72 11.13 -15.87
CA LYS A 421 -20.66 11.04 -14.75
C LYS A 421 -20.07 10.25 -13.58
N HIS A 422 -18.94 9.58 -13.78
CA HIS A 422 -18.30 8.81 -12.72
C HIS A 422 -17.72 9.74 -11.65
N LEU A 423 -17.93 9.43 -10.36
CA LEU A 423 -17.48 10.29 -9.26
C LEU A 423 -15.96 10.53 -9.25
N ASN A 424 -15.18 9.56 -9.73
CA ASN A 424 -13.72 9.68 -9.87
C ASN A 424 -13.28 10.17 -11.25
N TYR A 425 -14.19 10.76 -12.07
CA TYR A 425 -13.78 11.35 -13.33
C TYR A 425 -12.77 12.45 -13.11
N VAL A 426 -11.77 12.53 -13.99
CA VAL A 426 -10.69 13.50 -13.88
C VAL A 426 -11.25 14.92 -13.87
N ALA A 427 -10.77 15.73 -12.92
CA ALA A 427 -11.14 17.14 -12.82
C ALA A 427 -9.99 17.94 -12.19
N ALA A 428 -9.91 19.22 -12.55
CA ALA A 428 -8.92 20.15 -12.02
C ALA A 428 -8.99 20.21 -10.48
N GLY A 429 -7.83 20.14 -9.82
CA GLY A 429 -7.67 20.22 -8.37
C GLY A 429 -8.18 19.00 -7.59
N ARG A 430 -8.79 18.01 -8.23
CA ARG A 430 -9.27 16.78 -7.56
C ARG A 430 -8.15 15.81 -7.23
N ARG A 431 -8.36 15.04 -6.17
CA ARG A 431 -7.50 13.94 -5.75
C ARG A 431 -7.99 12.63 -6.36
N PRO A 432 -7.15 11.86 -7.05
CA PRO A 432 -7.55 10.56 -7.56
C PRO A 432 -7.81 9.58 -6.42
N ARG A 433 -8.73 8.64 -6.62
CA ARG A 433 -8.96 7.58 -5.63
C ARG A 433 -7.71 6.71 -5.42
N SER A 434 -7.64 6.05 -4.27
CA SER A 434 -6.57 5.10 -3.95
C SER A 434 -7.08 4.01 -3.01
N THR A 435 -6.49 2.82 -3.07
CA THR A 435 -6.80 1.70 -2.18
C THR A 435 -6.04 1.76 -0.85
N ILE A 436 -5.18 2.75 -0.61
CA ILE A 436 -4.43 2.88 0.65
C ILE A 436 -5.37 2.92 1.85
N SER A 437 -5.06 2.16 2.91
CA SER A 437 -5.99 1.91 4.02
C SER A 437 -5.23 1.69 5.33
N PRO A 438 -4.47 2.68 5.84
CA PRO A 438 -3.93 2.60 7.19
C PRO A 438 -5.08 2.38 8.18
N THR A 439 -4.91 1.46 9.13
CA THR A 439 -6.01 0.97 9.98
C THR A 439 -5.57 0.85 11.43
N ILE A 440 -6.43 1.27 12.36
CA ILE A 440 -6.26 1.09 13.81
C ILE A 440 -7.53 0.42 14.36
N VAL A 441 -7.34 -0.62 15.17
CA VAL A 441 -8.39 -1.37 15.86
C VAL A 441 -8.38 -1.02 17.34
N PHE A 442 -9.55 -0.73 17.87
CA PHE A 442 -9.76 -0.40 19.27
C PHE A 442 -10.69 -1.42 19.93
N ARG A 443 -10.33 -1.85 21.13
CA ARG A 443 -11.17 -2.68 22.00
C ARG A 443 -11.42 -1.92 23.30
N GLN A 444 -12.68 -1.76 23.68
CA GLN A 444 -13.07 -0.97 24.87
C GLN A 444 -12.42 0.43 24.91
N GLY A 445 -12.25 1.05 23.74
CA GLY A 445 -11.67 2.38 23.60
C GLY A 445 -10.14 2.46 23.68
N GLN A 446 -9.44 1.33 23.83
CA GLN A 446 -7.99 1.25 23.81
C GLN A 446 -7.50 0.67 22.47
N PRO A 447 -6.41 1.16 21.89
CA PRO A 447 -5.83 0.56 20.70
C PRO A 447 -5.33 -0.87 21.04
N VAL A 448 -5.65 -1.83 20.18
CA VAL A 448 -5.17 -3.22 20.30
C VAL A 448 -4.33 -3.63 19.11
N LEU A 449 -4.52 -2.98 17.95
CA LEU A 449 -3.80 -3.30 16.73
C LEU A 449 -3.73 -2.05 15.84
N ALA A 450 -2.56 -1.75 15.31
CA ALA A 450 -2.38 -0.87 14.17
C ALA A 450 -1.78 -1.68 13.02
N LEU A 451 -2.31 -1.55 11.80
CA LEU A 451 -1.79 -2.28 10.64
C LEU A 451 -2.00 -1.51 9.35
N GLY A 452 -1.18 -1.86 8.38
CA GLY A 452 -1.39 -1.43 7.00
C GLY A 452 -0.52 -2.21 6.03
N ILE A 453 -0.91 -2.13 4.79
CA ILE A 453 -0.48 -3.05 3.74
C ILE A 453 -0.24 -2.24 2.46
N PRO A 454 0.93 -2.31 1.82
CA PRO A 454 1.13 -1.88 0.44
C PRO A 454 0.67 -2.98 -0.52
N GLY A 455 0.26 -2.67 -1.77
CA GLY A 455 -0.05 -3.70 -2.77
C GLY A 455 -1.24 -3.44 -3.70
N ALA A 456 -1.54 -2.20 -4.02
CA ALA A 456 -2.62 -1.80 -4.96
C ALA A 456 -3.99 -2.39 -4.62
N ALA A 457 -4.65 -2.99 -5.63
CA ALA A 457 -5.95 -3.65 -5.49
C ALA A 457 -5.97 -4.76 -4.41
N ARG A 458 -4.81 -5.31 -4.06
CA ARG A 458 -4.69 -6.36 -3.03
C ARG A 458 -4.64 -5.82 -1.60
N ILE A 459 -4.47 -4.50 -1.41
CA ILE A 459 -4.47 -3.87 -0.07
C ILE A 459 -5.74 -4.23 0.72
N PRO A 460 -6.96 -3.96 0.22
CA PRO A 460 -8.15 -4.19 1.02
C PRO A 460 -8.48 -5.68 1.20
N THR A 461 -8.20 -6.55 0.22
CA THR A 461 -8.40 -7.99 0.40
C THR A 461 -7.42 -8.61 1.38
N SER A 462 -6.15 -8.17 1.38
CA SER A 462 -5.16 -8.63 2.35
C SER A 462 -5.47 -8.11 3.76
N THR A 463 -5.93 -6.86 3.90
CA THR A 463 -6.39 -6.30 5.19
C THR A 463 -7.56 -7.10 5.74
N LEU A 464 -8.56 -7.40 4.91
CA LEU A 464 -9.71 -8.24 5.28
C LEU A 464 -9.27 -9.61 5.81
N GLN A 465 -8.33 -10.27 5.13
CA GLN A 465 -7.84 -11.60 5.51
C GLN A 465 -7.15 -11.58 6.87
N VAL A 466 -6.21 -10.65 7.08
CA VAL A 466 -5.46 -10.56 8.35
C VAL A 466 -6.41 -10.24 9.51
N LEU A 467 -7.35 -9.33 9.32
CA LEU A 467 -8.34 -8.98 10.35
C LEU A 467 -9.27 -10.15 10.67
N LEU A 468 -9.76 -10.90 9.67
CA LEU A 468 -10.61 -12.07 9.91
C LEU A 468 -9.84 -13.20 10.59
N ASP A 469 -8.63 -13.52 10.14
CA ASP A 469 -7.80 -14.54 10.77
C ASP A 469 -7.51 -14.22 12.25
N HIS A 470 -7.16 -12.96 12.53
CA HIS A 470 -6.77 -12.56 13.88
C HIS A 470 -7.98 -12.28 14.79
N LEU A 471 -8.93 -11.42 14.36
CA LEU A 471 -10.04 -10.96 15.21
C LEU A 471 -11.20 -11.97 15.29
N VAL A 472 -11.41 -12.79 14.25
CA VAL A 472 -12.55 -13.71 14.18
C VAL A 472 -12.15 -15.15 14.49
N LEU A 473 -11.04 -15.62 13.89
CA LEU A 473 -10.55 -16.98 14.11
C LEU A 473 -9.58 -17.09 15.29
N GLY A 474 -9.22 -15.96 15.93
CA GLY A 474 -8.37 -15.93 17.13
C GLY A 474 -6.93 -16.40 16.88
N ARG A 475 -6.46 -16.36 15.63
CA ARG A 475 -5.11 -16.82 15.31
C ARG A 475 -4.06 -15.80 15.78
N PRO A 476 -2.88 -16.25 16.22
CA PRO A 476 -1.76 -15.35 16.49
C PRO A 476 -1.48 -14.43 15.29
N LEU A 477 -1.20 -13.14 15.54
CA LEU A 477 -1.05 -12.16 14.45
C LEU A 477 0.10 -12.52 13.50
N ALA A 478 1.20 -13.08 14.00
CA ALA A 478 2.31 -13.58 13.19
C ALA A 478 1.85 -14.64 12.16
N GLU A 479 0.98 -15.56 12.58
CA GLU A 479 0.42 -16.58 11.71
C GLU A 479 -0.55 -15.99 10.69
N ALA A 480 -1.45 -15.09 11.13
CA ALA A 480 -2.39 -14.38 10.25
C ALA A 480 -1.67 -13.60 9.15
N ILE A 481 -0.55 -12.94 9.49
CA ILE A 481 0.31 -12.25 8.53
C ILE A 481 1.07 -13.24 7.64
N GLY A 482 1.60 -14.31 8.20
CA GLY A 482 2.41 -15.32 7.49
C GLY A 482 1.64 -16.20 6.52
N ASP A 483 0.33 -16.30 6.70
CA ASP A 483 -0.51 -17.21 5.94
C ASP A 483 -0.63 -16.85 4.46
N THR A 484 -0.92 -17.85 3.61
CA THR A 484 -1.09 -17.68 2.17
C THR A 484 -2.17 -16.67 1.86
N ARG A 485 -1.85 -15.64 1.07
CA ARG A 485 -2.80 -14.62 0.65
C ARG A 485 -3.46 -14.95 -0.67
N PHE A 486 -4.63 -14.38 -0.83
CA PHE A 486 -5.42 -14.50 -2.04
C PHE A 486 -6.09 -13.17 -2.40
N HIS A 487 -6.55 -13.09 -3.65
CA HIS A 487 -7.27 -11.94 -4.16
C HIS A 487 -8.39 -12.40 -5.10
N PHE A 488 -9.47 -11.66 -5.09
CA PHE A 488 -10.59 -11.87 -6.02
C PHE A 488 -10.51 -10.82 -7.11
N VAL A 489 -10.29 -11.24 -8.34
CA VAL A 489 -10.34 -10.35 -9.50
C VAL A 489 -11.75 -10.39 -10.07
N ILE A 490 -12.44 -9.29 -9.92
CA ILE A 490 -13.79 -9.12 -10.47
C ILE A 490 -13.65 -8.62 -11.91
N PRO A 491 -14.24 -9.31 -12.90
CA PRO A 491 -14.07 -8.94 -14.29
C PRO A 491 -14.75 -7.59 -14.62
N TRP A 492 -14.16 -6.88 -15.56
CA TRP A 492 -14.60 -5.57 -16.02
C TRP A 492 -15.24 -5.61 -17.41
N LYS A 493 -14.97 -6.67 -18.17
CA LYS A 493 -15.49 -6.85 -19.52
C LYS A 493 -16.52 -7.98 -19.56
N PRO A 494 -17.60 -7.80 -20.33
CA PRO A 494 -18.55 -8.89 -20.55
C PRO A 494 -17.85 -10.14 -21.07
N GLY A 495 -18.15 -11.30 -20.45
CA GLY A 495 -17.59 -12.60 -20.86
C GLY A 495 -16.29 -13.00 -20.15
N GLU A 496 -15.67 -12.11 -19.36
CA GLU A 496 -14.58 -12.50 -18.46
C GLU A 496 -15.13 -13.25 -17.24
N VAL A 497 -14.36 -14.22 -16.75
CA VAL A 497 -14.73 -15.05 -15.60
C VAL A 497 -14.06 -14.52 -14.33
N GLU A 498 -14.80 -14.45 -13.25
CA GLU A 498 -14.27 -14.12 -11.93
C GLU A 498 -13.10 -15.03 -11.56
N THR A 499 -12.00 -14.40 -11.16
CA THR A 499 -10.75 -15.11 -10.92
C THR A 499 -10.38 -15.05 -9.46
N PHE A 500 -10.06 -16.21 -8.90
CA PHE A 500 -9.41 -16.35 -7.61
C PHE A 500 -7.90 -16.49 -7.86
N GLU A 501 -7.13 -15.54 -7.36
CA GLU A 501 -5.68 -15.57 -7.38
C GLU A 501 -5.14 -15.95 -6.00
N ALA A 502 -4.22 -16.88 -5.93
CA ALA A 502 -3.48 -17.20 -4.71
C ALA A 502 -2.00 -16.85 -4.86
N GLU A 503 -1.40 -16.42 -3.78
CA GLU A 503 0.03 -16.12 -3.69
C GLU A 503 0.90 -17.35 -3.90
N GLN A 504 0.43 -18.50 -3.42
CA GLN A 504 1.11 -19.78 -3.41
C GLN A 504 0.16 -20.89 -3.87
N SER A 505 0.70 -22.08 -4.13
CA SER A 505 -0.12 -23.23 -4.45
C SER A 505 -1.06 -23.57 -3.29
N LEU A 506 -2.34 -23.71 -3.60
CA LEU A 506 -3.32 -24.24 -2.65
C LEU A 506 -3.27 -25.77 -2.63
N PRO A 507 -3.67 -26.42 -1.51
CA PRO A 507 -3.94 -27.84 -1.51
C PRO A 507 -4.89 -28.22 -2.65
N ALA A 508 -4.60 -29.35 -3.32
CA ALA A 508 -5.35 -29.76 -4.52
C ALA A 508 -6.88 -29.84 -4.29
N ALA A 509 -7.29 -30.33 -3.12
CA ALA A 509 -8.70 -30.40 -2.75
C ALA A 509 -9.35 -29.02 -2.63
N GLN A 510 -8.66 -28.01 -2.09
CA GLN A 510 -9.17 -26.63 -1.98
C GLN A 510 -9.30 -26.00 -3.36
N ALA A 511 -8.27 -26.13 -4.21
CA ALA A 511 -8.32 -25.60 -5.58
C ALA A 511 -9.43 -26.30 -6.40
N ALA A 512 -9.63 -27.60 -6.24
CA ALA A 512 -10.73 -28.35 -6.87
C ALA A 512 -12.10 -27.90 -6.34
N GLY A 513 -12.22 -27.69 -5.04
CA GLY A 513 -13.45 -27.18 -4.41
C GLY A 513 -13.84 -25.80 -4.95
N LEU A 514 -12.89 -24.87 -5.06
CA LEU A 514 -13.14 -23.53 -5.64
C LEU A 514 -13.57 -23.62 -7.11
N ARG A 515 -12.93 -24.48 -7.92
CA ARG A 515 -13.34 -24.69 -9.32
C ARG A 515 -14.75 -25.28 -9.43
N ALA A 516 -15.09 -26.21 -8.54
CA ALA A 516 -16.44 -26.78 -8.48
C ALA A 516 -17.50 -25.73 -8.09
N LEU A 517 -17.12 -24.68 -7.35
CA LEU A 517 -17.96 -23.54 -7.03
C LEU A 517 -17.98 -22.47 -8.13
N GLY A 518 -17.29 -22.70 -9.26
CA GLY A 518 -17.31 -21.83 -10.44
C GLY A 518 -16.18 -20.82 -10.55
N TRP A 519 -15.20 -20.82 -9.63
CA TRP A 519 -14.05 -19.91 -9.68
C TRP A 519 -13.00 -20.33 -10.70
N LYS A 520 -12.50 -19.39 -11.50
CA LYS A 520 -11.24 -19.55 -12.23
C LYS A 520 -10.08 -19.41 -11.23
N VAL A 521 -9.46 -20.51 -10.87
CA VAL A 521 -8.35 -20.51 -9.89
C VAL A 521 -7.03 -20.34 -10.63
N VAL A 522 -6.35 -19.22 -10.36
CA VAL A 522 -5.01 -18.90 -10.85
C VAL A 522 -4.01 -19.08 -9.71
N LEU A 523 -3.09 -19.98 -9.89
CA LEU A 523 -1.99 -20.25 -8.97
C LEU A 523 -0.69 -19.73 -9.60
N PRO A 524 0.27 -19.26 -8.81
CA PRO A 524 1.53 -18.77 -9.33
C PRO A 524 2.31 -19.90 -10.02
N GLU A 525 2.80 -19.64 -11.22
CA GLU A 525 3.63 -20.59 -11.99
C GLU A 525 5.09 -20.59 -11.55
N ALA A 526 5.52 -19.56 -10.78
CA ALA A 526 6.91 -19.40 -10.37
C ALA A 526 7.03 -18.83 -8.95
N ALA A 527 8.11 -19.23 -8.26
CA ALA A 527 8.54 -18.60 -7.01
C ALA A 527 8.81 -17.10 -7.23
N GLY A 528 8.45 -16.26 -6.25
CA GLY A 528 8.75 -14.82 -6.25
C GLY A 528 7.55 -13.89 -6.41
N ARG A 529 6.35 -14.37 -6.68
CA ARG A 529 5.14 -13.51 -6.76
C ARG A 529 4.53 -13.13 -5.40
N GLY A 530 5.06 -13.66 -4.28
CA GLY A 530 4.54 -13.35 -2.94
C GLY A 530 4.47 -11.86 -2.63
N ARG A 531 5.44 -11.07 -3.11
CA ARG A 531 5.46 -9.62 -2.93
C ARG A 531 4.28 -8.88 -3.61
N LEU A 532 3.65 -9.46 -4.63
CA LEU A 532 2.45 -8.89 -5.26
C LEU A 532 1.26 -8.87 -4.29
N PHE A 533 1.25 -9.80 -3.34
CA PHE A 533 0.24 -9.90 -2.30
C PHE A 533 0.60 -9.08 -1.05
N SER A 534 1.54 -8.17 -1.18
CA SER A 534 1.85 -7.17 -0.17
C SER A 534 2.83 -7.60 0.90
N GLY A 535 3.19 -6.66 1.78
CA GLY A 535 3.97 -6.88 2.98
C GLY A 535 3.31 -6.12 4.13
N VAL A 536 2.70 -6.83 5.07
CA VAL A 536 2.03 -6.24 6.23
C VAL A 536 3.06 -5.62 7.16
N ASN A 537 2.79 -4.41 7.62
CA ASN A 537 3.39 -3.84 8.82
C ASN A 537 2.30 -3.73 9.87
N ALA A 538 2.53 -4.24 11.08
CA ALA A 538 1.58 -4.18 12.18
C ALA A 538 2.26 -3.96 13.52
N VAL A 539 1.54 -3.36 14.46
CA VAL A 539 1.91 -3.27 15.87
C VAL A 539 0.71 -3.73 16.70
N GLU A 540 0.93 -4.73 17.55
CA GLU A 540 -0.02 -5.23 18.54
C GLU A 540 0.30 -4.62 19.90
N PHE A 541 -0.74 -4.20 20.62
CA PHE A 541 -0.64 -3.61 21.95
C PHE A 541 -1.00 -4.67 22.98
N ASN A 542 0.00 -5.14 23.71
CA ASN A 542 -0.16 -6.24 24.63
C ASN A 542 -0.78 -5.79 25.96
N PRO A 543 -1.53 -6.67 26.67
CA PRO A 543 -2.11 -6.33 27.96
C PRO A 543 -1.10 -5.98 29.06
N ASP A 544 0.16 -6.41 28.92
CA ASP A 544 1.26 -6.10 29.86
C ASP A 544 1.94 -4.75 29.57
N GLY A 545 1.40 -3.99 28.62
CA GLY A 545 1.92 -2.68 28.20
C GLY A 545 3.08 -2.76 27.21
N THR A 546 3.50 -3.94 26.78
CA THR A 546 4.49 -4.06 25.70
C THR A 546 3.87 -3.89 24.33
N LEU A 547 4.71 -3.52 23.35
CA LEU A 547 4.38 -3.40 21.95
C LEU A 547 5.04 -4.53 21.18
N THR A 548 4.30 -5.23 20.31
CA THR A 548 4.88 -6.22 19.42
C THR A 548 4.76 -5.75 17.97
N GLY A 549 5.90 -5.49 17.34
CA GLY A 549 6.00 -5.10 15.93
C GLY A 549 6.15 -6.31 15.02
N TYR A 550 5.38 -6.32 13.94
CA TYR A 550 5.38 -7.39 12.93
C TYR A 550 5.74 -6.79 11.57
N ALA A 551 6.85 -7.24 11.02
CA ALA A 551 7.34 -6.87 9.71
C ALA A 551 7.26 -8.07 8.77
N ASP A 552 6.40 -8.00 7.75
CA ASP A 552 6.18 -9.09 6.81
C ASP A 552 7.41 -9.30 5.91
N PRO A 553 8.03 -10.48 5.93
CA PRO A 553 9.24 -10.74 5.16
C PRO A 553 9.01 -10.92 3.65
N ARG A 554 7.77 -10.78 3.15
CA ARG A 554 7.51 -10.78 1.70
C ARG A 554 8.14 -9.58 1.00
N ARG A 555 8.34 -8.49 1.74
CA ARG A 555 9.07 -7.30 1.31
C ARG A 555 10.30 -7.05 2.18
N THR A 556 10.86 -5.85 2.10
CA THR A 556 12.03 -5.40 2.86
C THR A 556 11.69 -4.87 4.25
N ASN A 557 10.48 -5.13 4.72
CA ASN A 557 9.94 -4.60 5.98
C ASN A 557 10.84 -4.93 7.18
N ALA A 558 10.88 -4.02 8.13
CA ALA A 558 11.59 -4.19 9.40
C ALA A 558 10.81 -3.58 10.58
N ALA A 559 10.98 -4.17 11.76
CA ALA A 559 10.51 -3.64 13.02
C ALA A 559 11.71 -3.25 13.89
N ALA A 560 11.65 -2.09 14.51
CA ALA A 560 12.68 -1.56 15.41
C ALA A 560 12.01 -0.95 16.65
N GLY A 561 12.27 -1.54 17.80
CA GLY A 561 11.74 -1.08 19.08
C GLY A 561 12.83 -0.84 20.12
N TYR A 562 12.47 -0.30 21.30
CA TYR A 562 13.39 -0.13 22.42
C TYR A 562 12.65 -0.13 23.76
#